data_68eb99875a7eacf25aa8d75b427b595a
#
_entry.id   68eb99875a7eacf25aa8d75b427b595a
#
_cell.length_a   1.000
_cell.length_b   1.000
_cell.length_c   1.000
_cell.angle_alpha   90.00
_cell.angle_beta   90.00
_cell.angle_gamma   90.00
#
_symmetry.space_group_name_H-M   'P 1'
#
loop_
_entity.id
_entity.type
_entity.pdbx_description
1 polymer ?
#
loop_
_entity_poly.entity_id
_entity_poly.type
_entity_poly.pdbx_seq_one_letter_code
_entity_poly.pdbx_strand_id
1 'polypeptide(L)'
;MDTIVLLIVLGIICVFALIMVLFYNSFVRKKLKVENNFSEIKIRCKKRFDLVPNLVETVKGYAQHEKETLENVTAARSLGTSAKSVRELADANNQLTQLLNKLFALSEQYPDLKANVNFGELQRELVNIEKEIAVSRSFYNDAVMIYNRAVKEIPGVIFASMFGFKAAEFFDAPKEELENVKVRF
;
A
#
# COMPACT_ATOMS: atom_id res chain seq x y z
N MET A 1 53.82 26.82 9.00
CA MET A 1 53.20 26.06 7.88
C MET A 1 52.23 25.01 8.44
N ASP A 2 52.60 24.32 9.51
CA ASP A 2 51.84 23.20 10.09
C ASP A 2 50.47 23.59 10.71
N THR A 3 50.36 24.76 11.37
CA THR A 3 49.12 25.25 11.96
C THR A 3 48.06 25.61 10.92
N ILE A 4 48.47 26.16 9.77
CA ILE A 4 47.55 26.49 8.69
C ILE A 4 47.03 25.21 8.03
N VAL A 5 47.91 24.24 7.81
CA VAL A 5 47.51 22.92 7.27
C VAL A 5 46.52 22.23 8.22
N LEU A 6 46.76 22.26 9.55
CA LEU A 6 45.88 21.71 10.55
C LEU A 6 44.48 22.37 10.52
N LEU A 7 44.42 23.68 10.41
CA LEU A 7 43.16 24.43 10.33
C LEU A 7 42.38 24.10 9.05
N ILE A 8 43.06 23.93 7.91
CA ILE A 8 42.44 23.52 6.64
C ILE A 8 41.85 22.12 6.77
N VAL A 9 42.63 21.16 7.31
CA VAL A 9 42.16 19.78 7.52
C VAL A 9 40.94 19.73 8.44
N LEU A 10 40.98 20.48 9.55
CA LEU A 10 39.85 20.57 10.47
C LEU A 10 38.60 21.15 9.78
N GLY A 11 38.78 22.20 8.97
CA GLY A 11 37.71 22.78 8.17
C GLY A 11 37.08 21.78 7.21
N ILE A 12 37.89 20.98 6.50
CA ILE A 12 37.38 19.92 5.59
C ILE A 12 36.59 18.88 6.37
N ILE A 13 37.07 18.43 7.53
CA ILE A 13 36.39 17.47 8.38
C ILE A 13 35.02 18.02 8.86
N CYS A 14 34.98 19.27 9.29
CA CYS A 14 33.72 19.92 9.71
C CYS A 14 32.71 20.01 8.55
N VAL A 15 33.16 20.40 7.35
CA VAL A 15 32.28 20.45 6.18
C VAL A 15 31.77 19.06 5.81
N PHE A 16 32.63 18.05 5.83
CA PHE A 16 32.22 16.66 5.56
C PHE A 16 31.19 16.15 6.60
N ALA A 17 31.43 16.42 7.88
CA ALA A 17 30.49 16.07 8.95
C ALA A 17 29.12 16.75 8.76
N LEU A 18 29.12 18.03 8.37
CA LEU A 18 27.88 18.76 8.08
C LEU A 18 27.12 18.12 6.92
N ILE A 19 27.80 17.77 5.84
CA ILE A 19 27.22 17.09 4.68
C ILE A 19 26.58 15.76 5.10
N MET A 20 27.28 14.96 5.92
CA MET A 20 26.76 13.69 6.45
C MET A 20 25.45 13.89 7.24
N VAL A 21 25.40 14.89 8.11
CA VAL A 21 24.19 15.21 8.89
C VAL A 21 23.04 15.63 7.97
N LEU A 22 23.30 16.43 6.95
CA LEU A 22 22.28 16.85 6.00
C LEU A 22 21.69 15.66 5.21
N PHE A 23 22.54 14.76 4.72
CA PHE A 23 22.08 13.54 4.03
C PHE A 23 21.31 12.63 4.96
N TYR A 24 21.82 12.37 6.18
CA TYR A 24 21.12 11.55 7.17
C TYR A 24 19.70 12.07 7.43
N ASN A 25 19.58 13.36 7.77
CA ASN A 25 18.28 13.99 8.03
C ASN A 25 17.36 13.96 6.80
N SER A 26 17.92 14.08 5.60
CA SER A 26 17.16 13.98 4.35
C SER A 26 16.57 12.58 4.16
N PHE A 27 17.36 11.52 4.38
CA PHE A 27 16.90 10.13 4.30
C PHE A 27 15.85 9.81 5.35
N VAL A 28 16.07 10.22 6.60
CA VAL A 28 15.10 10.02 7.69
C VAL A 28 13.76 10.66 7.34
N ARG A 29 13.75 11.91 6.89
CA ARG A 29 12.49 12.60 6.51
C ARG A 29 11.75 11.88 5.38
N LYS A 30 12.47 11.44 4.34
CA LYS A 30 11.87 10.70 3.22
C LYS A 30 11.35 9.34 3.65
N LYS A 31 12.09 8.62 4.50
CA LYS A 31 11.68 7.34 5.07
C LYS A 31 10.41 7.48 5.91
N LEU A 32 10.35 8.47 6.79
CA LEU A 32 9.16 8.76 7.58
C LEU A 32 7.95 9.08 6.70
N LYS A 33 8.13 9.74 5.56
CA LYS A 33 7.03 9.99 4.62
C LYS A 33 6.50 8.68 4.00
N VAL A 34 7.39 7.74 3.67
CA VAL A 34 7.00 6.40 3.21
C VAL A 34 6.20 5.67 4.29
N GLU A 35 6.70 5.65 5.52
CA GLU A 35 6.06 4.98 6.67
C GLU A 35 4.67 5.58 6.97
N ASN A 36 4.53 6.90 6.92
CA ASN A 36 3.26 7.58 7.12
C ASN A 36 2.25 7.22 6.04
N ASN A 37 2.66 7.27 4.76
CA ASN A 37 1.76 6.90 3.67
C ASN A 37 1.36 5.41 3.70
N PHE A 38 2.27 4.53 4.14
CA PHE A 38 1.92 3.12 4.37
C PHE A 38 0.89 2.95 5.50
N SER A 39 1.01 3.73 6.56
CA SER A 39 0.04 3.72 7.66
C SER A 39 -1.36 4.13 7.20
N GLU A 40 -1.47 5.09 6.27
CA GLU A 40 -2.74 5.47 5.64
C GLU A 40 -3.36 4.29 4.85
N ILE A 41 -2.55 3.56 4.07
CA ILE A 41 -3.03 2.36 3.37
C ILE A 41 -3.54 1.32 4.38
N LYS A 42 -2.77 1.04 5.45
CA LYS A 42 -3.16 0.06 6.47
C LYS A 42 -4.50 0.40 7.11
N ILE A 43 -4.76 1.67 7.42
CA ILE A 43 -6.02 2.12 8.01
C ILE A 43 -7.18 1.85 7.06
N ARG A 44 -7.04 2.16 5.76
CA ARG A 44 -8.09 1.93 4.75
C ARG A 44 -8.32 0.45 4.49
N CYS A 45 -7.25 -0.33 4.36
CA CYS A 45 -7.37 -1.79 4.24
C CYS A 45 -8.05 -2.39 5.46
N LYS A 46 -7.69 -1.96 6.66
CA LYS A 46 -8.36 -2.41 7.89
C LYS A 46 -9.86 -2.12 7.85
N LYS A 47 -10.26 -0.88 7.53
CA LYS A 47 -11.67 -0.51 7.40
C LYS A 47 -12.40 -1.42 6.42
N ARG A 48 -11.77 -1.74 5.28
CA ARG A 48 -12.31 -2.66 4.28
C ARG A 48 -12.48 -4.07 4.83
N PHE A 49 -11.45 -4.62 5.47
CA PHE A 49 -11.50 -5.96 6.07
C PHE A 49 -12.53 -6.07 7.20
N ASP A 50 -12.78 -5.00 7.94
CA ASP A 50 -13.75 -4.96 9.02
C ASP A 50 -15.21 -4.98 8.50
N LEU A 51 -15.47 -4.58 7.24
CA LEU A 51 -16.80 -4.66 6.61
C LEU A 51 -17.10 -6.04 6.02
N VAL A 52 -16.10 -6.85 5.71
CA VAL A 52 -16.26 -8.17 5.07
C VAL A 52 -17.19 -9.09 5.85
N PRO A 53 -17.12 -9.25 7.18
CA PRO A 53 -18.02 -10.12 7.92
C PRO A 53 -19.50 -9.74 7.75
N ASN A 54 -19.82 -8.44 7.76
CA ASN A 54 -21.18 -7.96 7.58
C ASN A 54 -21.71 -8.29 6.19
N LEU A 55 -20.84 -8.14 5.16
CA LEU A 55 -21.19 -8.53 3.79
C LEU A 55 -21.46 -10.04 3.69
N VAL A 56 -20.57 -10.86 4.25
CA VAL A 56 -20.70 -12.33 4.25
C VAL A 56 -22.00 -12.77 4.92
N GLU A 57 -22.32 -12.22 6.10
CA GLU A 57 -23.57 -12.54 6.81
C GLU A 57 -24.81 -12.10 6.01
N THR A 58 -24.77 -10.93 5.38
CA THR A 58 -25.89 -10.47 4.53
C THR A 58 -26.10 -11.42 3.35
N VAL A 59 -25.03 -11.82 2.65
CA VAL A 59 -25.13 -12.70 1.46
C VAL A 59 -25.57 -14.12 1.83
N LYS A 60 -25.10 -14.67 2.96
CA LYS A 60 -25.50 -16.02 3.42
C LYS A 60 -27.00 -16.20 3.53
N GLY A 61 -27.76 -15.17 3.89
CA GLY A 61 -29.21 -15.22 3.99
C GLY A 61 -29.93 -15.45 2.66
N TYR A 62 -29.28 -15.12 1.53
CA TYR A 62 -29.88 -15.14 0.19
C TYR A 62 -29.21 -16.13 -0.77
N ALA A 63 -27.92 -16.38 -0.62
CA ALA A 63 -27.11 -17.18 -1.54
C ALA A 63 -26.41 -18.33 -0.81
N GLN A 64 -27.21 -19.26 -0.24
CA GLN A 64 -26.72 -20.39 0.56
C GLN A 64 -25.84 -21.37 -0.23
N HIS A 65 -25.99 -21.44 -1.55
CA HIS A 65 -25.22 -22.33 -2.43
C HIS A 65 -23.81 -21.80 -2.74
N GLU A 66 -23.52 -20.53 -2.41
CA GLU A 66 -22.25 -19.84 -2.74
C GLU A 66 -21.21 -19.95 -1.60
N LYS A 67 -21.24 -21.07 -0.89
CA LYS A 67 -20.39 -21.31 0.28
C LYS A 67 -18.90 -21.12 -0.01
N GLU A 68 -18.42 -21.66 -1.13
CA GLU A 68 -17.00 -21.56 -1.55
C GLU A 68 -16.58 -20.09 -1.76
N THR A 69 -17.41 -19.29 -2.45
CA THR A 69 -17.12 -17.87 -2.67
C THR A 69 -17.01 -17.11 -1.35
N LEU A 70 -17.92 -17.37 -0.40
CA LEU A 70 -17.92 -16.72 0.91
C LEU A 70 -16.74 -17.16 1.78
N GLU A 71 -16.35 -18.43 1.73
CA GLU A 71 -15.17 -18.97 2.40
C GLU A 71 -13.89 -18.32 1.87
N ASN A 72 -13.77 -18.19 0.55
CA ASN A 72 -12.62 -17.53 -0.10
C ASN A 72 -12.51 -16.06 0.28
N VAL A 73 -13.63 -15.32 0.33
CA VAL A 73 -13.67 -13.91 0.79
C VAL A 73 -13.19 -13.81 2.23
N THR A 74 -13.67 -14.72 3.10
CA THR A 74 -13.27 -14.75 4.52
C THR A 74 -11.78 -15.10 4.69
N ALA A 75 -11.27 -16.02 3.88
CA ALA A 75 -9.85 -16.39 3.87
C ALA A 75 -8.95 -15.21 3.43
N ALA A 76 -9.31 -14.52 2.34
CA ALA A 76 -8.58 -13.33 1.87
C ALA A 76 -8.57 -12.21 2.93
N ARG A 77 -9.69 -11.99 3.63
CA ARG A 77 -9.74 -11.08 4.78
C ARG A 77 -8.75 -11.48 5.87
N SER A 78 -8.69 -12.77 6.22
CA SER A 78 -7.80 -13.28 7.27
C SER A 78 -6.32 -13.06 6.90
N LEU A 79 -5.95 -13.30 5.64
CA LEU A 79 -4.61 -13.00 5.13
C LEU A 79 -4.28 -11.51 5.26
N GLY A 80 -5.21 -10.63 4.88
CA GLY A 80 -5.01 -9.19 4.97
C GLY A 80 -4.88 -8.67 6.41
N THR A 81 -5.66 -9.20 7.34
CA THR A 81 -5.58 -8.80 8.76
C THR A 81 -4.32 -9.31 9.46
N SER A 82 -3.70 -10.37 8.98
CA SER A 82 -2.45 -10.94 9.50
C SER A 82 -1.19 -10.47 8.77
N ALA A 83 -1.33 -9.69 7.69
CA ALA A 83 -0.23 -9.22 6.87
C ALA A 83 0.80 -8.40 7.68
N LYS A 84 2.08 -8.76 7.55
CA LYS A 84 3.20 -8.13 8.27
C LYS A 84 4.07 -7.26 7.36
N SER A 85 4.01 -7.46 6.05
CA SER A 85 4.78 -6.73 5.05
C SER A 85 3.88 -5.93 4.10
N VAL A 86 4.49 -4.98 3.38
CA VAL A 86 3.82 -4.23 2.30
C VAL A 86 3.29 -5.19 1.26
N ARG A 87 4.09 -6.16 0.84
CA ARG A 87 3.75 -7.14 -0.18
C ARG A 87 2.59 -8.03 0.23
N GLU A 88 2.64 -8.59 1.44
CA GLU A 88 1.54 -9.43 1.96
C GLU A 88 0.21 -8.66 2.00
N LEU A 89 0.24 -7.39 2.42
CA LEU A 89 -0.96 -6.55 2.46
C LEU A 89 -1.48 -6.24 1.06
N ALA A 90 -0.59 -5.96 0.11
CA ALA A 90 -0.94 -5.70 -1.28
C ALA A 90 -1.58 -6.94 -1.92
N ASP A 91 -0.94 -8.11 -1.78
CA ASP A 91 -1.44 -9.36 -2.33
C ASP A 91 -2.83 -9.72 -1.76
N ALA A 92 -3.00 -9.62 -0.44
CA ALA A 92 -4.28 -9.90 0.22
C ALA A 92 -5.38 -8.91 -0.20
N ASN A 93 -5.07 -7.62 -0.31
CA ASN A 93 -6.03 -6.62 -0.80
C ASN A 93 -6.43 -6.87 -2.25
N ASN A 94 -5.48 -7.19 -3.12
CA ASN A 94 -5.76 -7.50 -4.53
C ASN A 94 -6.62 -8.76 -4.66
N GLN A 95 -6.32 -9.81 -3.88
CA GLN A 95 -7.13 -11.03 -3.84
C GLN A 95 -8.55 -10.73 -3.36
N LEU A 96 -8.71 -9.93 -2.31
CA LEU A 96 -10.04 -9.53 -1.83
C LEU A 96 -10.81 -8.74 -2.88
N THR A 97 -10.16 -7.83 -3.63
CA THR A 97 -10.78 -7.09 -4.74
C THR A 97 -11.38 -8.02 -5.78
N GLN A 98 -10.62 -9.01 -6.23
CA GLN A 98 -11.10 -9.99 -7.22
C GLN A 98 -12.29 -10.81 -6.71
N LEU A 99 -12.23 -11.23 -5.44
CA LEU A 99 -13.30 -12.02 -4.83
C LEU A 99 -14.57 -11.18 -4.59
N LEU A 100 -14.45 -9.94 -4.17
CA LEU A 100 -15.58 -9.02 -4.03
C LEU A 100 -16.23 -8.71 -5.38
N ASN A 101 -15.45 -8.51 -6.44
CA ASN A 101 -15.99 -8.31 -7.79
C ASN A 101 -16.78 -9.53 -8.26
N LYS A 102 -16.28 -10.76 -7.99
CA LYS A 102 -17.04 -11.99 -8.28
C LYS A 102 -18.34 -12.07 -7.49
N LEU A 103 -18.29 -11.72 -6.19
CA LEU A 103 -19.47 -11.74 -5.32
C LEU A 103 -20.53 -10.71 -5.78
N PHE A 104 -20.10 -9.52 -6.19
CA PHE A 104 -21.01 -8.50 -6.71
C PHE A 104 -21.63 -8.91 -8.06
N ALA A 105 -20.84 -9.51 -8.95
CA ALA A 105 -21.39 -10.07 -10.20
C ALA A 105 -22.40 -11.19 -9.94
N LEU A 106 -22.13 -12.04 -8.95
CA LEU A 106 -23.02 -13.11 -8.55
C LEU A 106 -24.37 -12.60 -8.01
N SER A 107 -24.37 -11.47 -7.30
CA SER A 107 -25.60 -10.88 -6.75
C SER A 107 -26.66 -10.55 -7.82
N GLU A 108 -26.25 -10.39 -9.08
CA GLU A 108 -27.19 -10.19 -10.22
C GLU A 108 -28.10 -11.41 -10.44
N GLN A 109 -27.70 -12.61 -10.01
CA GLN A 109 -28.48 -13.84 -10.09
C GLN A 109 -29.46 -14.03 -8.91
N TYR A 110 -29.36 -13.16 -7.90
CA TYR A 110 -30.18 -13.19 -6.68
C TYR A 110 -30.94 -11.87 -6.49
N PRO A 111 -32.14 -11.71 -7.11
CA PRO A 111 -32.88 -10.44 -7.12
C PRO A 111 -33.17 -9.89 -5.72
N ASP A 112 -33.49 -10.76 -4.77
CA ASP A 112 -33.79 -10.38 -3.38
C ASP A 112 -32.55 -9.85 -2.65
N LEU A 113 -31.37 -10.41 -2.90
CA LEU A 113 -30.09 -9.90 -2.40
C LEU A 113 -29.78 -8.53 -3.02
N LYS A 114 -29.96 -8.41 -4.33
CA LYS A 114 -29.72 -7.15 -5.05
C LYS A 114 -30.64 -6.03 -4.57
N ALA A 115 -31.89 -6.36 -4.18
CA ALA A 115 -32.85 -5.42 -3.62
C ALA A 115 -32.61 -5.09 -2.14
N ASN A 116 -31.72 -5.83 -1.45
CA ASN A 116 -31.44 -5.62 -0.04
C ASN A 116 -30.66 -4.31 0.17
N VAL A 117 -31.23 -3.41 0.99
CA VAL A 117 -30.65 -2.07 1.25
C VAL A 117 -29.27 -2.18 1.91
N ASN A 118 -29.11 -3.06 2.90
CA ASN A 118 -27.84 -3.23 3.61
C ASN A 118 -26.74 -3.75 2.68
N PHE A 119 -27.07 -4.69 1.77
CA PHE A 119 -26.14 -5.16 0.76
C PHE A 119 -25.68 -4.02 -0.17
N GLY A 120 -26.63 -3.22 -0.66
CA GLY A 120 -26.33 -2.08 -1.51
C GLY A 120 -25.47 -1.00 -0.84
N GLU A 121 -25.68 -0.76 0.47
CA GLU A 121 -24.84 0.16 1.26
C GLU A 121 -23.44 -0.39 1.46
N LEU A 122 -23.29 -1.66 1.85
CA LEU A 122 -22.00 -2.31 2.01
C LEU A 122 -21.20 -2.34 0.69
N GLN A 123 -21.86 -2.65 -0.42
CA GLN A 123 -21.26 -2.64 -1.74
C GLN A 123 -20.70 -1.24 -2.09
N ARG A 124 -21.51 -0.19 -1.92
CA ARG A 124 -21.07 1.19 -2.18
C ARG A 124 -19.89 1.60 -1.30
N GLU A 125 -19.94 1.27 -0.01
CA GLU A 125 -18.87 1.60 0.93
C GLU A 125 -17.57 0.85 0.59
N LEU A 126 -17.63 -0.44 0.26
CA LEU A 126 -16.47 -1.23 -0.16
C LEU A 126 -15.85 -0.71 -1.46
N VAL A 127 -16.67 -0.28 -2.43
CA VAL A 127 -16.20 0.37 -3.67
C VAL A 127 -15.54 1.73 -3.38
N ASN A 128 -16.10 2.51 -2.46
CA ASN A 128 -15.51 3.80 -2.08
C ASN A 128 -14.16 3.61 -1.38
N ILE A 129 -14.06 2.66 -0.44
CA ILE A 129 -12.81 2.36 0.25
C ILE A 129 -11.75 1.87 -0.75
N GLU A 130 -12.11 1.07 -1.76
CA GLU A 130 -11.17 0.66 -2.82
C GLU A 130 -10.59 1.85 -3.58
N LYS A 131 -11.42 2.83 -3.93
CA LYS A 131 -10.95 4.08 -4.55
C LYS A 131 -9.99 4.85 -3.63
N GLU A 132 -10.30 4.91 -2.33
CA GLU A 132 -9.42 5.54 -1.34
C GLU A 132 -8.08 4.80 -1.21
N ILE A 133 -8.09 3.46 -1.25
CA ILE A 133 -6.88 2.62 -1.23
C ILE A 133 -6.05 2.91 -2.50
N ALA A 134 -6.66 2.97 -3.67
CA ALA A 134 -5.98 3.27 -4.93
C ALA A 134 -5.26 4.63 -4.88
N VAL A 135 -5.93 5.68 -4.36
CA VAL A 135 -5.33 7.00 -4.16
C VAL A 135 -4.16 6.95 -3.16
N SER A 136 -4.36 6.28 -2.02
CA SER A 136 -3.30 6.16 -1.00
C SER A 136 -2.10 5.37 -1.49
N ARG A 137 -2.32 4.34 -2.33
CA ARG A 137 -1.28 3.57 -3.02
C ARG A 137 -0.43 4.46 -3.93
N SER A 138 -1.06 5.35 -4.69
CA SER A 138 -0.33 6.31 -5.51
C SER A 138 0.60 7.20 -4.66
N PHE A 139 0.08 7.81 -3.59
CA PHE A 139 0.90 8.63 -2.69
C PHE A 139 2.03 7.85 -2.00
N TYR A 140 1.78 6.59 -1.64
CA TYR A 140 2.80 5.72 -1.08
C TYR A 140 3.90 5.44 -2.10
N ASN A 141 3.53 5.03 -3.31
CA ASN A 141 4.48 4.70 -4.36
C ASN A 141 5.31 5.92 -4.79
N ASP A 142 4.71 7.11 -4.84
CA ASP A 142 5.44 8.36 -5.07
C ASP A 142 6.47 8.62 -3.97
N ALA A 143 6.11 8.43 -2.71
CA ALA A 143 7.03 8.59 -1.59
C ALA A 143 8.16 7.54 -1.64
N VAL A 144 7.86 6.29 -1.98
CA VAL A 144 8.85 5.22 -2.20
C VAL A 144 9.79 5.58 -3.35
N MET A 145 9.28 6.07 -4.46
CA MET A 145 10.09 6.49 -5.61
C MET A 145 11.08 7.59 -5.21
N ILE A 146 10.60 8.65 -4.53
CA ILE A 146 11.42 9.77 -4.06
C ILE A 146 12.49 9.31 -3.06
N TYR A 147 12.12 8.42 -2.14
CA TYR A 147 13.04 7.84 -1.16
C TYR A 147 14.08 6.95 -1.83
N ASN A 148 13.65 6.02 -2.68
CA ASN A 148 14.54 5.09 -3.38
C ASN A 148 15.52 5.81 -4.31
N ARG A 149 15.07 6.88 -4.97
CA ARG A 149 15.92 7.76 -5.77
C ARG A 149 17.03 8.36 -4.90
N ALA A 150 16.68 8.94 -3.76
CA ALA A 150 17.66 9.54 -2.86
C ALA A 150 18.69 8.53 -2.33
N VAL A 151 18.29 7.28 -2.09
CA VAL A 151 19.15 6.20 -1.59
C VAL A 151 20.04 5.59 -2.68
N LYS A 152 19.61 5.62 -3.96
CA LYS A 152 20.29 4.94 -5.07
C LYS A 152 21.12 5.86 -5.95
N GLU A 153 20.81 7.16 -6.04
CA GLU A 153 21.53 8.13 -6.87
C GLU A 153 22.78 8.68 -6.16
N ILE A 154 23.79 9.09 -6.94
CA ILE A 154 25.00 9.75 -6.44
C ILE A 154 24.66 11.22 -6.09
N PRO A 155 25.15 11.77 -4.98
CA PRO A 155 26.06 11.15 -4.00
C PRO A 155 25.35 10.35 -2.88
N GLY A 156 24.03 10.32 -2.88
CA GLY A 156 23.18 9.72 -1.82
C GLY A 156 23.53 8.26 -1.52
N VAL A 157 23.81 7.44 -2.53
CA VAL A 157 24.12 6.01 -2.38
C VAL A 157 25.30 5.73 -1.44
N ILE A 158 26.31 6.62 -1.44
CA ILE A 158 27.49 6.50 -0.58
C ILE A 158 27.07 6.66 0.88
N PHE A 159 26.33 7.74 1.19
CA PHE A 159 25.86 8.03 2.55
C PHE A 159 24.77 7.04 3.01
N ALA A 160 23.90 6.62 2.10
CA ALA A 160 22.86 5.65 2.40
C ALA A 160 23.48 4.31 2.84
N SER A 161 24.51 3.83 2.14
CA SER A 161 25.19 2.59 2.52
C SER A 161 25.92 2.71 3.87
N MET A 162 26.53 3.85 4.16
CA MET A 162 27.21 4.12 5.44
C MET A 162 26.22 4.11 6.62
N PHE A 163 25.00 4.62 6.44
CA PHE A 163 23.98 4.70 7.49
C PHE A 163 23.02 3.52 7.49
N GLY A 164 23.17 2.54 6.58
CA GLY A 164 22.33 1.35 6.50
C GLY A 164 20.93 1.60 5.95
N PHE A 165 20.69 2.70 5.22
CA PHE A 165 19.44 2.94 4.52
C PHE A 165 19.32 2.01 3.31
N LYS A 166 18.18 1.32 3.21
CA LYS A 166 17.85 0.40 2.11
C LYS A 166 16.65 0.90 1.34
N ALA A 167 16.56 0.52 0.08
CA ALA A 167 15.38 0.81 -0.74
C ALA A 167 14.11 0.21 -0.12
N ALA A 168 13.01 0.95 -0.22
CA ALA A 168 11.68 0.49 0.18
C ALA A 168 10.98 -0.23 -0.98
N GLU A 169 10.07 -1.15 -0.63
CA GLU A 169 9.24 -1.87 -1.60
C GLU A 169 8.06 -1.01 -2.02
N PHE A 170 7.63 -1.16 -3.30
CA PHE A 170 6.41 -0.57 -3.81
C PHE A 170 5.20 -1.39 -3.38
N PHE A 171 4.06 -0.74 -3.29
CA PHE A 171 2.77 -1.40 -3.14
C PHE A 171 2.26 -1.76 -4.54
N ASP A 172 2.31 -3.05 -4.91
CA ASP A 172 2.01 -3.51 -6.26
C ASP A 172 0.53 -3.28 -6.61
N ALA A 173 0.30 -2.90 -7.87
CA ALA A 173 -1.04 -2.78 -8.44
C ALA A 173 -1.63 -4.18 -8.75
N PRO A 174 -2.96 -4.34 -8.74
CA PRO A 174 -3.60 -5.52 -9.30
C PRO A 174 -3.16 -5.76 -10.74
N LYS A 175 -3.03 -7.03 -11.13
CA LYS A 175 -2.59 -7.39 -12.50
C LYS A 175 -3.52 -6.81 -13.57
N GLU A 176 -4.82 -6.72 -13.27
CA GLU A 176 -5.82 -6.14 -14.17
C GLU A 176 -5.57 -4.65 -14.48
N GLU A 177 -4.99 -3.89 -13.55
CA GLU A 177 -4.63 -2.49 -13.78
C GLU A 177 -3.35 -2.33 -14.63
N LEU A 178 -2.55 -3.39 -14.75
CA LEU A 178 -1.32 -3.42 -15.56
C LEU A 178 -1.56 -3.91 -16.99
N GLU A 179 -2.73 -4.50 -17.27
CA GLU A 179 -3.09 -4.94 -18.63
C GLU A 179 -3.56 -3.75 -19.48
N ASN A 180 -3.06 -3.69 -20.73
CA ASN A 180 -3.48 -2.64 -21.67
C ASN A 180 -4.98 -2.74 -21.94
N VAL A 181 -5.71 -1.66 -21.67
CA VAL A 181 -7.11 -1.51 -22.05
C VAL A 181 -7.21 -1.58 -23.58
N LYS A 182 -7.68 -2.68 -24.12
CA LYS A 182 -8.00 -2.80 -25.56
C LYS A 182 -9.26 -1.97 -25.84
N VAL A 183 -9.06 -0.72 -26.23
CA VAL A 183 -10.15 0.12 -26.76
C VAL A 183 -10.50 -0.43 -28.16
N ARG A 184 -11.65 -1.05 -28.32
CA ARG A 184 -12.25 -1.33 -29.62
C ARG A 184 -13.15 -0.15 -29.99
N PHE A 185 -12.79 0.53 -31.06
CA PHE A 185 -13.64 1.50 -31.72
C PHE A 185 -14.64 0.78 -32.61
#